data_8d96152e77cef0092c85d28d33d702df
#
_entry.id   8d96152e77cef0092c85d28d33d702df
#
_cell.length_a   1.000
_cell.length_b   1.000
_cell.length_c   1.000
_cell.angle_alpha   90.00
_cell.angle_beta   90.00
_cell.angle_gamma   90.00
#
_symmetry.space_group_name_H-M   'P 1'
#
loop_
_entity.id
_entity.type
_entity.pdbx_description
1 polymer ?
#
loop_
_entity_poly.entity_id
_entity_poly.type
_entity_poly.pdbx_seq_one_letter_code
_entity_poly.pdbx_strand_id
1 'polypeptide(L)'
;MSDVTATQSFYGRWARLYDWVATAPGVESWRVRAAEALALDPGDAVVEMGCGTGANFPHLRERVGPEGTVVGVDLTRGMLRRARERVERAGWENVHVVQADATRPPLPGPVDAVLATFVVGMFADPRPAVRSWVDALAPGGRVALLNAGRSERRFATPLNLAFRGFVRAVAPGKGSVSPARALERRVATARDEVRSQCPTTEFETFGLGYLGLLRGERGAGPESGPGHPTATDAVATEPTRTQ
;
A
#
# COMPACT_ATOMS: atom_id res chain seq x y z
N MET A 1 -9.67 -25.70 5.77
CA MET A 1 -10.51 -24.78 6.60
C MET A 1 -9.80 -24.30 7.88
N SER A 2 -8.66 -24.86 8.30
CA SER A 2 -7.92 -24.53 9.52
C SER A 2 -7.02 -23.28 9.42
N ASP A 3 -6.61 -22.83 8.23
CA ASP A 3 -5.71 -21.70 8.04
C ASP A 3 -6.37 -20.31 8.18
N VAL A 4 -7.64 -20.20 7.79
CA VAL A 4 -8.39 -18.93 7.83
C VAL A 4 -8.69 -18.52 9.27
N THR A 5 -9.01 -19.49 10.14
CA THR A 5 -9.33 -19.23 11.56
C THR A 5 -8.07 -18.86 12.36
N ALA A 6 -6.92 -19.45 12.05
CA ALA A 6 -5.64 -19.09 12.63
C ALA A 6 -5.21 -17.67 12.20
N THR A 7 -5.45 -17.32 10.95
CA THR A 7 -5.21 -15.99 10.39
C THR A 7 -6.12 -14.94 11.04
N GLN A 8 -7.40 -15.22 11.23
CA GLN A 8 -8.34 -14.28 11.89
C GLN A 8 -8.03 -14.04 13.37
N SER A 9 -7.59 -15.06 14.13
CA SER A 9 -7.16 -14.90 15.53
C SER A 9 -5.84 -14.14 15.65
N PHE A 10 -4.98 -14.28 14.65
CA PHE A 10 -3.74 -13.52 14.50
C PHE A 10 -4.04 -12.04 14.29
N TYR A 11 -4.94 -11.70 13.36
CA TYR A 11 -5.37 -10.33 13.08
C TYR A 11 -6.03 -9.65 14.29
N GLY A 12 -6.78 -10.38 15.13
CA GLY A 12 -7.44 -9.80 16.32
C GLY A 12 -6.46 -9.30 17.40
N ARG A 13 -5.27 -9.91 17.52
CA ARG A 13 -4.21 -9.44 18.44
C ARG A 13 -3.39 -8.30 17.83
N TRP A 14 -3.13 -8.36 16.53
CA TRP A 14 -2.46 -7.29 15.80
C TRP A 14 -3.32 -6.03 15.69
N ALA A 15 -4.64 -6.15 15.68
CA ALA A 15 -5.54 -5.00 15.69
C ALA A 15 -5.32 -4.12 16.93
N ARG A 16 -5.12 -4.70 18.12
CA ARG A 16 -4.83 -3.93 19.34
C ARG A 16 -3.47 -3.25 19.32
N LEU A 17 -2.49 -3.91 18.72
CA LEU A 17 -1.16 -3.35 18.50
C LEU A 17 -1.21 -2.22 17.48
N TYR A 18 -1.92 -2.45 16.39
CA TYR A 18 -2.14 -1.46 15.35
C TYR A 18 -2.85 -0.22 15.91
N ASP A 19 -3.88 -0.41 16.77
CA ASP A 19 -4.56 0.71 17.44
C ASP A 19 -3.59 1.49 18.34
N TRP A 20 -2.69 0.80 19.06
CA TRP A 20 -1.69 1.49 19.89
C TRP A 20 -0.64 2.24 19.08
N VAL A 21 -0.12 1.64 18.00
CA VAL A 21 0.77 2.32 17.05
C VAL A 21 0.03 3.43 16.33
N ALA A 22 -1.25 3.22 16.01
CA ALA A 22 -2.08 4.20 15.29
C ALA A 22 -2.43 5.44 16.11
N THR A 23 -2.32 5.35 17.44
CA THR A 23 -2.62 6.46 18.37
C THR A 23 -1.35 7.08 18.99
N ALA A 24 -0.16 6.56 18.68
CA ALA A 24 1.09 7.09 19.20
C ALA A 24 1.35 8.52 18.68
N PRO A 25 1.91 9.43 19.51
CA PRO A 25 2.29 10.76 19.07
C PRO A 25 3.22 10.72 17.85
N GLY A 26 2.91 11.47 16.81
CA GLY A 26 3.72 11.54 15.58
C GLY A 26 3.32 10.56 14.49
N VAL A 27 2.40 9.62 14.73
CA VAL A 27 1.92 8.67 13.70
C VAL A 27 1.27 9.38 12.52
N GLU A 28 0.58 10.49 12.76
CA GLU A 28 -0.03 11.32 11.73
C GLU A 28 1.02 11.79 10.70
N SER A 29 2.17 12.27 11.18
CA SER A 29 3.25 12.72 10.29
C SER A 29 3.82 11.59 9.43
N TRP A 30 3.77 10.34 9.90
CA TRP A 30 4.22 9.18 9.11
C TRP A 30 3.25 8.86 7.97
N ARG A 31 1.94 9.01 8.22
CA ARG A 31 0.88 8.80 7.23
C ARG A 31 0.92 9.86 6.15
N VAL A 32 1.06 11.13 6.56
CA VAL A 32 1.27 12.26 5.64
C VAL A 32 2.46 11.97 4.73
N ARG A 33 3.62 11.61 5.32
CA ARG A 33 4.84 11.31 4.58
C ARG A 33 4.69 10.11 3.61
N ALA A 34 3.97 9.06 4.03
CA ALA A 34 3.70 7.91 3.18
C ALA A 34 2.80 8.26 1.97
N ALA A 35 1.82 9.13 2.17
CA ALA A 35 0.98 9.63 1.08
C ALA A 35 1.74 10.61 0.17
N GLU A 36 2.63 11.46 0.73
CA GLU A 36 3.52 12.34 -0.04
C GLU A 36 4.49 11.59 -0.95
N ALA A 37 4.98 10.44 -0.49
CA ALA A 37 5.89 9.61 -1.28
C ALA A 37 5.28 9.09 -2.59
N LEU A 38 3.96 9.07 -2.70
CA LEU A 38 3.25 8.68 -3.93
C LEU A 38 3.20 9.82 -4.95
N ALA A 39 3.43 11.08 -4.54
CA ALA A 39 3.35 12.28 -5.39
C ALA A 39 2.09 12.27 -6.28
N LEU A 40 0.93 12.05 -5.62
CA LEU A 40 -0.38 11.98 -6.28
C LEU A 40 -0.81 13.34 -6.83
N ASP A 41 -1.38 13.31 -8.02
CA ASP A 41 -2.04 14.44 -8.66
C ASP A 41 -3.57 14.37 -8.48
N PRO A 42 -4.27 15.52 -8.51
CA PRO A 42 -5.74 15.53 -8.57
C PRO A 42 -6.26 14.72 -9.75
N GLY A 43 -7.19 13.80 -9.49
CA GLY A 43 -7.74 12.87 -10.48
C GLY A 43 -7.14 11.47 -10.44
N ASP A 44 -6.01 11.26 -9.74
CA ASP A 44 -5.36 9.95 -9.66
C ASP A 44 -6.22 8.89 -8.96
N ALA A 45 -5.99 7.64 -9.37
CA ALA A 45 -6.51 6.45 -8.70
C ALA A 45 -5.43 5.79 -7.83
N VAL A 46 -5.68 5.73 -6.53
CA VAL A 46 -4.75 5.12 -5.56
C VAL A 46 -5.39 3.95 -4.83
N VAL A 47 -4.62 2.87 -4.66
CA VAL A 47 -5.04 1.70 -3.88
C VAL A 47 -4.17 1.54 -2.64
N GLU A 48 -4.80 1.43 -1.47
CA GLU A 48 -4.13 1.08 -0.23
C GLU A 48 -4.29 -0.41 0.07
N MET A 49 -3.17 -1.14 0.06
CA MET A 49 -3.10 -2.57 0.36
C MET A 49 -2.96 -2.81 1.86
N GLY A 50 -3.93 -3.52 2.46
CA GLY A 50 -4.03 -3.68 3.91
C GLY A 50 -4.44 -2.38 4.59
N CYS A 51 -5.50 -1.73 4.12
CA CYS A 51 -5.95 -0.42 4.58
C CYS A 51 -6.41 -0.38 6.05
N GLY A 52 -6.69 -1.54 6.64
CA GLY A 52 -7.16 -1.65 8.02
C GLY A 52 -8.41 -0.81 8.27
N THR A 53 -8.30 0.15 9.20
CA THR A 53 -9.40 1.07 9.56
C THR A 53 -9.49 2.33 8.67
N GLY A 54 -8.74 2.35 7.55
CA GLY A 54 -8.72 3.48 6.61
C GLY A 54 -8.04 4.72 7.17
N ALA A 55 -7.01 4.54 8.00
CA ALA A 55 -6.36 5.65 8.68
C ALA A 55 -5.55 6.56 7.73
N ASN A 56 -5.16 6.08 6.54
CA ASN A 56 -4.49 6.87 5.52
C ASN A 56 -5.47 7.55 4.54
N PHE A 57 -6.74 7.14 4.52
CA PHE A 57 -7.73 7.67 3.57
C PHE A 57 -7.83 9.20 3.55
N PRO A 58 -7.82 9.92 4.69
CA PRO A 58 -7.85 11.38 4.66
C PRO A 58 -6.71 11.98 3.82
N HIS A 59 -5.50 11.47 4.01
CA HIS A 59 -4.30 11.98 3.34
C HIS A 59 -4.26 11.63 1.85
N LEU A 60 -4.73 10.44 1.49
CA LEU A 60 -4.85 10.02 0.09
C LEU A 60 -5.94 10.83 -0.61
N ARG A 61 -7.14 10.93 0.02
CA ARG A 61 -8.29 11.66 -0.52
C ARG A 61 -8.02 13.14 -0.75
N GLU A 62 -7.28 13.76 0.19
CA GLU A 62 -6.87 15.17 0.06
C GLU A 62 -6.04 15.42 -1.20
N ARG A 63 -5.14 14.47 -1.54
CA ARG A 63 -4.22 14.62 -2.67
C ARG A 63 -4.88 14.31 -4.01
N VAL A 64 -5.64 13.23 -4.10
CA VAL A 64 -6.32 12.89 -5.36
C VAL A 64 -7.50 13.80 -5.66
N GLY A 65 -7.97 14.57 -4.69
CA GLY A 65 -9.10 15.49 -4.87
C GLY A 65 -10.45 14.79 -5.10
N PRO A 66 -11.51 15.54 -5.40
CA PRO A 66 -12.84 14.97 -5.60
C PRO A 66 -12.97 14.10 -6.85
N GLU A 67 -12.20 14.39 -7.88
CA GLU A 67 -12.23 13.66 -9.16
C GLU A 67 -11.38 12.38 -9.15
N GLY A 68 -10.43 12.24 -8.19
CA GLY A 68 -9.63 11.04 -8.04
C GLY A 68 -10.35 9.97 -7.24
N THR A 69 -9.74 8.79 -7.15
CA THR A 69 -10.32 7.62 -6.49
C THR A 69 -9.37 7.03 -5.46
N VAL A 70 -9.88 6.69 -4.28
CA VAL A 70 -9.16 5.93 -3.25
C VAL A 70 -9.83 4.59 -3.05
N VAL A 71 -9.08 3.49 -3.17
CA VAL A 71 -9.57 2.13 -2.90
C VAL A 71 -8.78 1.53 -1.75
N GLY A 72 -9.44 1.19 -0.65
CA GLY A 72 -8.85 0.46 0.46
C GLY A 72 -9.14 -1.03 0.38
N VAL A 73 -8.11 -1.86 0.34
CA VAL A 73 -8.22 -3.32 0.32
C VAL A 73 -7.76 -3.90 1.66
N ASP A 74 -8.57 -4.71 2.30
CA ASP A 74 -8.22 -5.47 3.50
C ASP A 74 -8.99 -6.79 3.58
N LEU A 75 -8.43 -7.79 4.24
CA LEU A 75 -9.06 -9.10 4.42
C LEU A 75 -10.04 -9.11 5.61
N THR A 76 -9.85 -8.22 6.58
CA THR A 76 -10.45 -8.27 7.91
C THR A 76 -11.76 -7.48 7.97
N ARG A 77 -12.90 -8.15 8.01
CA ARG A 77 -14.24 -7.52 8.08
C ARG A 77 -14.38 -6.48 9.18
N GLY A 78 -13.82 -6.75 10.38
CA GLY A 78 -13.89 -5.83 11.52
C GLY A 78 -13.17 -4.50 11.28
N MET A 79 -12.03 -4.56 10.57
CA MET A 79 -11.28 -3.37 10.14
C MET A 79 -12.06 -2.59 9.09
N LEU A 80 -12.54 -3.29 8.06
CA LEU A 80 -13.29 -2.68 6.95
C LEU A 80 -14.59 -2.02 7.41
N ARG A 81 -15.26 -2.57 8.44
CA ARG A 81 -16.42 -1.89 9.03
C ARG A 81 -16.05 -0.49 9.54
N ARG A 82 -14.95 -0.38 10.30
CA ARG A 82 -14.47 0.92 10.80
C ARG A 82 -14.01 1.85 9.66
N ALA A 83 -13.42 1.27 8.61
CA ALA A 83 -13.04 2.04 7.42
C ALA A 83 -14.28 2.61 6.72
N ARG A 84 -15.35 1.82 6.54
CA ARG A 84 -16.62 2.28 5.97
C ARG A 84 -17.29 3.35 6.84
N GLU A 85 -17.37 3.14 8.16
CA GLU A 85 -17.89 4.14 9.11
C GLU A 85 -17.12 5.47 9.04
N ARG A 86 -15.81 5.42 8.74
CA ARG A 86 -14.99 6.61 8.50
C ARG A 86 -15.37 7.31 7.22
N VAL A 87 -15.49 6.58 6.10
CA VAL A 87 -15.88 7.08 4.78
C VAL A 87 -17.26 7.74 4.84
N GLU A 88 -18.24 7.03 5.42
CA GLU A 88 -19.62 7.52 5.59
C GLU A 88 -19.69 8.80 6.44
N ARG A 89 -18.97 8.82 7.58
CA ARG A 89 -18.94 9.99 8.48
C ARG A 89 -18.28 11.20 7.81
N ALA A 90 -17.32 10.99 6.93
CA ALA A 90 -16.64 12.05 6.20
C ALA A 90 -17.38 12.50 4.93
N GLY A 91 -18.42 11.76 4.51
CA GLY A 91 -19.18 12.05 3.29
C GLY A 91 -18.36 11.88 2.00
N TRP A 92 -17.38 10.95 1.98
CA TRP A 92 -16.55 10.75 0.79
C TRP A 92 -17.21 9.77 -0.18
N GLU A 93 -17.55 10.25 -1.37
CA GLU A 93 -18.16 9.43 -2.43
C GLU A 93 -17.14 8.68 -3.29
N ASN A 94 -15.90 9.16 -3.31
CA ASN A 94 -14.79 8.63 -4.12
C ASN A 94 -13.78 7.77 -3.31
N VAL A 95 -14.17 7.34 -2.10
CA VAL A 95 -13.36 6.41 -1.28
C VAL A 95 -14.11 5.09 -1.13
N HIS A 96 -13.53 4.02 -1.64
CA HIS A 96 -14.14 2.70 -1.69
C HIS A 96 -13.42 1.71 -0.79
N VAL A 97 -14.17 0.79 -0.18
CA VAL A 97 -13.63 -0.20 0.77
C VAL A 97 -13.98 -1.60 0.29
N VAL A 98 -12.98 -2.39 -0.06
CA VAL A 98 -13.08 -3.72 -0.67
C VAL A 98 -12.55 -4.79 0.28
N GLN A 99 -13.35 -5.84 0.53
CA GLN A 99 -12.86 -7.01 1.25
C GLN A 99 -12.19 -7.97 0.27
N ALA A 100 -10.87 -8.02 0.27
CA ALA A 100 -10.11 -8.93 -0.57
C ALA A 100 -8.73 -9.24 0.06
N ASP A 101 -8.09 -10.28 -0.47
CA ASP A 101 -6.70 -10.60 -0.16
C ASP A 101 -5.77 -9.61 -0.89
N ALA A 102 -5.04 -8.80 -0.12
CA ALA A 102 -4.09 -7.85 -0.67
C ALA A 102 -2.94 -8.50 -1.47
N THR A 103 -2.72 -9.82 -1.33
CA THR A 103 -1.74 -10.56 -2.16
C THR A 103 -2.25 -10.82 -3.58
N ARG A 104 -3.58 -10.69 -3.80
CA ARG A 104 -4.26 -10.85 -5.10
C ARG A 104 -5.44 -9.87 -5.18
N PRO A 105 -5.16 -8.56 -5.20
CA PRO A 105 -6.22 -7.57 -5.18
C PRO A 105 -7.04 -7.62 -6.47
N PRO A 106 -8.38 -7.53 -6.40
CA PRO A 106 -9.24 -7.48 -7.57
C PRO A 106 -9.24 -6.07 -8.18
N LEU A 107 -8.16 -5.71 -8.86
CA LEU A 107 -8.06 -4.39 -9.50
C LEU A 107 -8.67 -4.44 -10.91
N PRO A 108 -9.57 -3.51 -11.24
CA PRO A 108 -10.28 -3.52 -12.53
C PRO A 108 -9.42 -3.03 -13.71
N GLY A 109 -8.26 -2.43 -13.42
CA GLY A 109 -7.37 -1.86 -14.43
C GLY A 109 -6.14 -1.25 -13.79
N PRO A 110 -5.30 -0.58 -14.58
CA PRO A 110 -4.15 0.15 -14.08
C PRO A 110 -4.56 1.24 -13.10
N VAL A 111 -3.69 1.47 -12.09
CA VAL A 111 -3.84 2.52 -11.07
C VAL A 111 -2.59 3.40 -11.04
N ASP A 112 -2.74 4.65 -10.63
CA ASP A 112 -1.62 5.60 -10.61
C ASP A 112 -0.72 5.36 -9.41
N ALA A 113 -1.27 4.86 -8.31
CA ALA A 113 -0.45 4.58 -7.14
C ALA A 113 -0.95 3.41 -6.28
N VAL A 114 0.02 2.77 -5.59
CA VAL A 114 -0.22 1.75 -4.57
C VAL A 114 0.49 2.16 -3.28
N LEU A 115 -0.26 2.21 -2.19
CA LEU A 115 0.27 2.39 -0.83
C LEU A 115 0.18 1.07 -0.06
N ALA A 116 1.22 0.72 0.69
CA ALA A 116 1.19 -0.39 1.65
C ALA A 116 1.87 0.00 2.95
N THR A 117 1.10 0.13 4.03
CA THR A 117 1.60 0.51 5.35
C THR A 117 1.54 -0.64 6.32
N PHE A 118 2.70 -1.10 6.81
CA PHE A 118 2.87 -2.15 7.82
C PHE A 118 2.28 -3.53 7.46
N VAL A 119 2.02 -3.81 6.17
CA VAL A 119 1.34 -5.04 5.73
C VAL A 119 2.29 -6.10 5.16
N VAL A 120 3.35 -5.71 4.42
CA VAL A 120 4.20 -6.68 3.70
C VAL A 120 4.93 -7.67 4.63
N GLY A 121 5.22 -7.27 5.85
CA GLY A 121 5.81 -8.14 6.87
C GLY A 121 4.87 -9.24 7.36
N MET A 122 3.58 -9.16 7.06
CA MET A 122 2.56 -10.15 7.45
C MET A 122 2.45 -11.29 6.43
N PHE A 123 2.91 -11.12 5.21
CA PHE A 123 2.88 -12.15 4.19
C PHE A 123 3.98 -13.21 4.43
N ALA A 124 3.68 -14.46 4.12
CA ALA A 124 4.67 -15.55 4.19
C ALA A 124 5.83 -15.29 3.21
N ASP A 125 5.48 -14.95 1.97
CA ASP A 125 6.38 -14.41 0.93
C ASP A 125 5.74 -13.16 0.33
N PRO A 126 6.32 -11.97 0.49
CA PRO A 126 5.76 -10.74 -0.05
C PRO A 126 6.02 -10.53 -1.54
N ARG A 127 6.96 -11.25 -2.15
CA ARG A 127 7.36 -11.02 -3.56
C ARG A 127 6.21 -11.11 -4.55
N PRO A 128 5.38 -12.17 -4.56
CA PRO A 128 4.27 -12.27 -5.51
C PRO A 128 3.27 -11.12 -5.37
N ALA A 129 3.00 -10.69 -4.11
CA ALA A 129 2.11 -9.58 -3.84
C ALA A 129 2.66 -8.26 -4.39
N VAL A 130 3.91 -7.94 -4.04
CA VAL A 130 4.56 -6.69 -4.49
C VAL A 130 4.67 -6.66 -6.01
N ARG A 131 5.01 -7.79 -6.66
CA ARG A 131 5.03 -7.91 -8.12
C ARG A 131 3.67 -7.59 -8.71
N SER A 132 2.61 -8.23 -8.21
CA SER A 132 1.24 -7.97 -8.64
C SER A 132 0.83 -6.50 -8.49
N TRP A 133 1.29 -5.83 -7.41
CA TRP A 133 1.01 -4.40 -7.20
C TRP A 133 1.72 -3.50 -8.20
N VAL A 134 3.00 -3.79 -8.48
CA VAL A 134 3.76 -3.02 -9.48
C VAL A 134 3.23 -3.27 -10.89
N ASP A 135 2.83 -4.52 -11.21
CA ASP A 135 2.22 -4.85 -12.51
C ASP A 135 0.87 -4.14 -12.71
N ALA A 136 0.17 -3.83 -11.63
CA ALA A 136 -1.10 -3.10 -11.68
C ALA A 136 -0.94 -1.56 -11.80
N LEU A 137 0.26 -1.03 -11.63
CA LEU A 137 0.49 0.41 -11.81
C LEU A 137 0.37 0.79 -13.29
N ALA A 138 -0.12 1.97 -13.57
CA ALA A 138 0.02 2.63 -14.87
C ALA A 138 1.52 2.90 -15.16
N PRO A 139 1.92 3.10 -16.42
CA PRO A 139 3.26 3.60 -16.74
C PRO A 139 3.55 4.92 -16.00
N GLY A 140 4.68 5.00 -15.30
CA GLY A 140 5.00 6.13 -14.42
C GLY A 140 4.29 6.12 -13.06
N GLY A 141 3.40 5.15 -12.82
CA GLY A 141 2.71 4.98 -11.54
C GLY A 141 3.66 4.60 -10.39
N ARG A 142 3.25 4.85 -9.15
CA ARG A 142 4.13 4.77 -7.99
C ARG A 142 3.65 3.80 -6.93
N VAL A 143 4.62 3.11 -6.31
CA VAL A 143 4.38 2.27 -5.13
C VAL A 143 5.14 2.83 -3.93
N ALA A 144 4.49 2.88 -2.77
CA ALA A 144 5.14 3.25 -1.51
C ALA A 144 4.91 2.17 -0.43
N LEU A 145 6.02 1.74 0.20
CA LEU A 145 6.03 0.76 1.28
C LEU A 145 6.53 1.42 2.56
N LEU A 146 5.65 1.65 3.52
CA LEU A 146 6.02 2.10 4.87
C LEU A 146 6.04 0.92 5.83
N ASN A 147 7.15 0.69 6.52
CA ASN A 147 7.30 -0.42 7.44
C ASN A 147 8.11 -0.04 8.68
N ALA A 148 7.81 -0.70 9.80
CA ALA A 148 8.64 -0.63 10.99
C ALA A 148 9.80 -1.64 10.91
N GLY A 149 10.94 -1.27 11.47
CA GLY A 149 12.12 -2.11 11.58
C GLY A 149 12.96 -1.75 12.81
N ARG A 150 14.09 -2.39 12.98
CA ARG A 150 15.05 -1.98 14.01
C ARG A 150 15.84 -0.78 13.52
N SER A 151 16.14 0.12 14.44
CA SER A 151 17.04 1.22 14.16
C SER A 151 18.50 0.74 14.15
N GLU A 152 19.26 1.13 13.16
CA GLU A 152 20.70 0.87 13.06
C GLU A 152 21.54 1.89 13.85
N ARG A 153 20.89 2.88 14.46
CA ARG A 153 21.57 3.91 15.24
C ARG A 153 22.14 3.33 16.53
N ARG A 154 23.40 3.63 16.86
CA ARG A 154 24.11 3.07 18.02
C ARG A 154 23.39 3.30 19.36
N PHE A 155 22.75 4.45 19.54
CA PHE A 155 22.00 4.76 20.77
C PHE A 155 20.63 4.04 20.86
N ALA A 156 20.16 3.42 19.78
CA ALA A 156 18.88 2.73 19.76
C ALA A 156 18.92 1.30 20.32
N THR A 157 20.09 0.81 20.76
CA THR A 157 20.27 -0.57 21.27
C THR A 157 19.24 -0.95 22.35
N PRO A 158 19.01 -0.16 23.43
CA PRO A 158 18.03 -0.51 24.45
C PRO A 158 16.59 -0.52 23.90
N LEU A 159 16.27 0.42 23.01
CA LEU A 159 14.97 0.50 22.37
C LEU A 159 14.74 -0.65 21.36
N ASN A 160 15.80 -1.10 20.68
CA ASN A 160 15.78 -2.30 19.83
C ASN A 160 15.48 -3.58 20.66
N LEU A 161 15.97 -3.65 21.89
CA LEU A 161 15.66 -4.77 22.79
C LEU A 161 14.18 -4.74 23.21
N ALA A 162 13.66 -3.57 23.56
CA ALA A 162 12.24 -3.37 23.83
C ALA A 162 11.36 -3.72 22.61
N PHE A 163 11.73 -3.25 21.42
CA PHE A 163 11.05 -3.59 20.17
C PHE A 163 11.04 -5.10 19.91
N ARG A 164 12.15 -5.80 20.13
CA ARG A 164 12.22 -7.27 20.00
C ARG A 164 11.32 -7.98 21.01
N GLY A 165 11.33 -7.53 22.28
CA GLY A 165 10.45 -8.06 23.33
C GLY A 165 8.97 -7.89 22.95
N PHE A 166 8.62 -6.72 22.47
CA PHE A 166 7.30 -6.38 22.00
C PHE A 166 6.84 -7.25 20.81
N VAL A 167 7.63 -7.33 19.73
CA VAL A 167 7.32 -8.19 18.57
C VAL A 167 7.17 -9.66 19.03
N ARG A 168 8.01 -10.13 19.99
CA ARG A 168 7.91 -11.49 20.52
C ARG A 168 6.62 -11.72 21.33
N ALA A 169 6.16 -10.72 22.07
CA ALA A 169 4.94 -10.82 22.89
C ALA A 169 3.66 -10.85 22.01
N VAL A 170 3.74 -10.24 20.82
CA VAL A 170 2.59 -10.10 19.91
C VAL A 170 2.59 -11.16 18.81
N ALA A 171 3.75 -11.72 18.45
CA ALA A 171 3.86 -12.71 17.40
C ALA A 171 3.24 -14.06 17.80
N PRO A 172 2.45 -14.70 16.94
CA PRO A 172 1.93 -16.03 17.18
C PRO A 172 3.03 -17.09 16.94
N GLY A 173 3.05 -18.10 17.81
CA GLY A 173 3.75 -19.37 17.59
C GLY A 173 5.14 -19.47 18.22
N LYS A 174 5.49 -20.71 18.59
CA LYS A 174 6.80 -21.13 19.10
C LYS A 174 7.64 -21.64 17.91
N GLY A 175 8.10 -20.74 17.02
CA GLY A 175 9.01 -21.11 15.94
C GLY A 175 10.47 -20.97 16.34
N SER A 176 11.37 -21.72 15.69
CA SER A 176 12.83 -21.69 15.91
C SER A 176 13.49 -20.35 15.48
N VAL A 177 12.82 -19.55 14.66
CA VAL A 177 13.29 -18.24 14.19
C VAL A 177 12.65 -17.12 14.99
N SER A 178 13.45 -16.15 15.43
CA SER A 178 12.93 -14.95 16.09
C SER A 178 11.89 -14.24 15.20
N PRO A 179 10.66 -14.00 15.70
CA PRO A 179 9.61 -13.33 14.93
C PRO A 179 10.04 -11.96 14.36
N ALA A 180 10.86 -11.22 15.11
CA ALA A 180 11.41 -9.95 14.65
C ALA A 180 12.33 -10.11 13.43
N ARG A 181 13.19 -11.13 13.43
CA ARG A 181 14.05 -11.42 12.26
C ARG A 181 13.25 -11.91 11.05
N ALA A 182 12.16 -12.66 11.28
CA ALA A 182 11.28 -13.08 10.20
C ALA A 182 10.56 -11.87 9.56
N LEU A 183 10.05 -10.95 10.39
CA LEU A 183 9.45 -9.70 9.94
C LEU A 183 10.45 -8.87 9.11
N GLU A 184 11.66 -8.64 9.63
CA GLU A 184 12.70 -7.88 8.95
C GLU A 184 13.07 -8.48 7.60
N ARG A 185 13.22 -9.81 7.53
CA ARG A 185 13.50 -10.50 6.25
C ARG A 185 12.39 -10.29 5.23
N ARG A 186 11.11 -10.41 5.64
CA ARG A 186 9.97 -10.20 4.74
C ARG A 186 9.92 -8.76 4.22
N VAL A 187 10.14 -7.79 5.10
CA VAL A 187 10.20 -6.37 4.72
C VAL A 187 11.37 -6.12 3.77
N ALA A 188 12.56 -6.69 4.03
CA ALA A 188 13.70 -6.58 3.11
C ALA A 188 13.38 -7.20 1.75
N THR A 189 12.81 -8.41 1.74
CA THR A 189 12.37 -9.10 0.52
C THR A 189 11.37 -8.28 -0.30
N ALA A 190 10.39 -7.63 0.37
CA ALA A 190 9.43 -6.76 -0.31
C ALA A 190 10.11 -5.54 -0.94
N ARG A 191 11.06 -4.93 -0.23
CA ARG A 191 11.82 -3.78 -0.75
C ARG A 191 12.70 -4.17 -1.94
N ASP A 192 13.34 -5.34 -1.88
CA ASP A 192 14.17 -5.83 -2.97
C ASP A 192 13.33 -6.15 -4.21
N GLU A 193 12.10 -6.66 -4.03
CA GLU A 193 11.17 -6.85 -5.14
C GLU A 193 10.77 -5.53 -5.80
N VAL A 194 10.44 -4.46 -5.02
CA VAL A 194 10.18 -3.13 -5.60
C VAL A 194 11.40 -2.64 -6.39
N ARG A 195 12.61 -2.75 -5.83
CA ARG A 195 13.84 -2.31 -6.51
C ARG A 195 14.12 -3.08 -7.80
N SER A 196 13.72 -4.34 -7.87
CA SER A 196 13.92 -5.16 -9.09
C SER A 196 12.92 -4.82 -10.20
N GLN A 197 11.76 -4.24 -9.85
CA GLN A 197 10.66 -3.95 -10.77
C GLN A 197 10.62 -2.48 -11.19
N CYS A 198 11.11 -1.58 -10.33
CA CYS A 198 11.04 -0.14 -10.53
C CYS A 198 12.42 0.42 -10.87
N PRO A 199 12.60 1.08 -12.04
CA PRO A 199 13.88 1.67 -12.44
C PRO A 199 14.31 2.81 -11.51
N THR A 200 13.36 3.52 -10.91
CA THR A 200 13.62 4.59 -9.96
C THR A 200 13.09 4.19 -8.60
N THR A 201 13.95 4.22 -7.57
CA THR A 201 13.55 3.96 -6.19
C THR A 201 14.26 4.91 -5.23
N GLU A 202 13.56 5.34 -4.20
CA GLU A 202 14.12 6.11 -3.09
C GLU A 202 13.74 5.47 -1.76
N PHE A 203 14.70 5.45 -0.84
CA PHE A 203 14.50 4.90 0.50
C PHE A 203 14.95 5.88 1.57
N GLU A 204 14.06 6.17 2.50
CA GLU A 204 14.36 6.99 3.67
C GLU A 204 14.04 6.27 4.98
N THR A 205 14.70 6.69 6.05
CA THR A 205 14.41 6.25 7.41
C THR A 205 14.12 7.45 8.31
N PHE A 206 13.11 7.32 9.15
CA PHE A 206 12.71 8.35 10.11
C PHE A 206 12.21 7.73 11.43
N GLY A 207 11.64 8.52 12.35
CA GLY A 207 11.24 7.99 13.65
C GLY A 207 12.42 7.34 14.40
N LEU A 208 13.54 8.05 14.53
CA LEU A 208 14.80 7.55 15.12
C LEU A 208 15.37 6.32 14.39
N GLY A 209 14.99 6.09 13.12
CA GLY A 209 15.42 4.94 12.33
C GLY A 209 14.55 3.68 12.47
N TYR A 210 13.42 3.77 13.18
CA TYR A 210 12.48 2.66 13.33
C TYR A 210 11.47 2.53 12.19
N LEU A 211 11.36 3.55 11.36
CA LEU A 211 10.47 3.55 10.20
C LEU A 211 11.30 3.66 8.93
N GLY A 212 10.96 2.84 7.96
CA GLY A 212 11.54 2.87 6.63
C GLY A 212 10.45 3.00 5.59
N LEU A 213 10.58 4.00 4.73
CA LEU A 213 9.71 4.27 3.60
C LEU A 213 10.51 4.07 2.32
N LEU A 214 10.07 3.13 1.50
CA LEU A 214 10.58 2.92 0.15
C LEU A 214 9.50 3.38 -0.82
N ARG A 215 9.84 4.23 -1.76
CA ARG A 215 9.05 4.50 -2.96
C ARG A 215 9.73 3.90 -4.18
N GLY A 216 8.93 3.47 -5.15
CA GLY A 216 9.38 3.02 -6.46
C GLY A 216 8.44 3.56 -7.53
N GLU A 217 8.97 3.85 -8.71
CA GLU A 217 8.20 4.29 -9.87
C GLU A 217 8.30 3.25 -10.97
N ARG A 218 7.16 2.82 -11.50
CA ARG A 218 7.10 1.93 -12.66
C ARG A 218 7.64 2.67 -13.88
N GLY A 219 8.50 2.04 -14.66
CA GLY A 219 9.01 2.62 -15.90
C GLY A 219 7.89 3.09 -16.81
N ALA A 220 8.13 4.21 -17.48
CA ALA A 220 7.28 4.62 -18.60
C ALA A 220 7.27 3.46 -19.60
N GLY A 221 6.07 3.00 -19.99
CA GLY A 221 5.95 2.02 -21.07
C GLY A 221 6.63 2.57 -22.34
N PRO A 222 6.87 1.74 -23.36
CA PRO A 222 7.37 2.23 -24.62
C PRO A 222 6.46 3.39 -25.05
N GLU A 223 7.06 4.56 -25.29
CA GLU A 223 6.33 5.72 -25.80
C GLU A 223 5.46 5.24 -26.98
N SER A 224 4.16 5.34 -26.85
CA SER A 224 3.24 5.22 -27.98
C SER A 224 3.63 6.36 -28.92
N GLY A 225 4.35 6.00 -29.98
CA GLY A 225 4.79 6.95 -30.99
C GLY A 225 3.61 7.81 -31.46
N PRO A 226 3.86 9.05 -31.94
CA PRO A 226 2.80 9.96 -32.36
C PRO A 226 2.07 9.36 -33.55
N GLY A 227 0.81 8.91 -33.36
CA GLY A 227 0.00 8.45 -34.46
C GLY A 227 -0.96 7.31 -34.19
N HIS A 228 -1.89 7.48 -33.24
CA HIS A 228 -3.15 6.78 -33.36
C HIS A 228 -4.18 7.84 -33.78
N PRO A 229 -4.76 7.76 -35.02
CA PRO A 229 -5.83 8.66 -35.41
C PRO A 229 -7.01 8.42 -34.49
N THR A 230 -7.49 9.48 -33.87
CA THR A 230 -8.72 9.49 -33.11
C THR A 230 -9.87 9.09 -34.06
N ALA A 231 -10.78 8.25 -33.57
CA ALA A 231 -11.93 7.71 -34.33
C ALA A 231 -12.93 8.76 -34.86
N THR A 232 -12.55 10.03 -34.92
CA THR A 232 -13.36 11.15 -35.39
C THR A 232 -13.13 11.46 -36.86
N ASP A 233 -12.10 10.91 -37.55
CA ASP A 233 -11.78 11.24 -38.95
C ASP A 233 -12.39 10.28 -40.00
N ALA A 234 -13.26 9.37 -39.58
CA ALA A 234 -13.85 8.34 -40.44
C ALA A 234 -15.28 8.68 -40.95
N VAL A 235 -15.74 9.91 -40.79
CA VAL A 235 -17.08 10.32 -41.34
C VAL A 235 -16.95 11.56 -42.20
N ALA A 236 -16.33 11.41 -43.36
CA ALA A 236 -16.56 12.34 -44.48
C ALA A 236 -15.92 11.76 -45.77
N THR A 237 -16.63 10.89 -46.51
CA THR A 237 -16.61 10.84 -48.00
C THR A 237 -17.48 9.67 -48.47
N GLU A 238 -18.78 9.88 -48.61
CA GLU A 238 -19.56 9.16 -49.60
C GLU A 238 -19.71 10.06 -50.83
N PRO A 239 -19.31 9.62 -52.03
CA PRO A 239 -19.61 10.37 -53.25
C PRO A 239 -21.05 10.10 -53.69
N THR A 240 -21.78 11.17 -53.86
CA THR A 240 -23.07 11.24 -54.52
C THR A 240 -23.02 10.55 -55.90
N ARG A 241 -23.75 9.45 -56.06
CA ARG A 241 -24.13 8.92 -57.39
C ARG A 241 -25.44 9.54 -57.86
N THR A 242 -25.33 10.35 -58.87
CA THR A 242 -26.42 10.83 -59.72
C THR A 242 -26.83 9.72 -60.67
N GLN A 243 -28.05 9.27 -60.62
CA GLN A 243 -29.05 9.12 -61.72
C GLN A 243 -30.38 8.72 -61.14
#